data_93023b8105399f1d7393b673911080f3
#
_entry.id   93023b8105399f1d7393b673911080f3
#
_cell.length_a   1.000
_cell.length_b   1.000
_cell.length_c   1.000
_cell.angle_alpha   90.00
_cell.angle_beta   90.00
_cell.angle_gamma   90.00
#
_symmetry.space_group_name_H-M   'P 1'
#
loop_
_entity.id
_entity.type
_entity.pdbx_description
1 polymer ?
#
loop_
_entity_poly.entity_id
_entity_poly.type
_entity_poly.pdbx_seq_one_letter_code
_entity_poly.pdbx_strand_id
1 'polypeptide(L)'
;MDSATYELDLPRENIHMHCFAHNITNYHYHWHPDEYELSILLRGKQAYCRGSENYLLTEDDVILTAPGNGHASLTQEAGTRALVLHFSAAVFKPLVKKGIIYQFPSCRSGSENRMDECYRLIRFYVSQIFRTVQENSPYAQLAAKAQLELLAICLCTNFEHTTFNVLPEDVERRTIARRLLGYVEEHYASKLTLEDLADYAQYNRTYISTLFKQMVGINFHEYLTRVRFQHALNDLAGTHDNLTDIALRNGFADLKTFNARFRATLQQTPAEYRANLPPDRVVEGMQRRFLAPEDGILQQKLAEYGQIGKF
;
A
#
# COMPACT_ATOMS: atom_id res chain seq x y z
N MET A 1 5.46 -11.10 -22.17
CA MET A 1 5.11 -9.65 -22.21
C MET A 1 5.85 -9.02 -21.06
N ASP A 2 6.67 -8.04 -21.33
CA ASP A 2 7.39 -7.33 -20.28
C ASP A 2 6.38 -6.60 -19.39
N SER A 3 6.59 -6.66 -18.10
CA SER A 3 5.71 -5.99 -17.12
C SER A 3 6.29 -4.62 -16.77
N ALA A 4 5.43 -3.63 -16.53
CA ALA A 4 5.83 -2.29 -16.11
C ALA A 4 6.27 -2.29 -14.63
N THR A 5 7.40 -2.94 -14.37
CA THR A 5 8.03 -3.05 -13.06
C THR A 5 9.54 -2.90 -13.21
N TYR A 6 10.14 -2.01 -12.45
CA TYR A 6 11.54 -1.60 -12.57
C TYR A 6 12.17 -1.44 -11.20
N GLU A 7 13.32 -2.07 -11.01
CA GLU A 7 14.11 -1.98 -9.81
C GLU A 7 15.43 -1.24 -10.08
N LEU A 8 15.85 -0.44 -9.14
CA LEU A 8 17.12 0.27 -9.18
C LEU A 8 17.79 0.18 -7.82
N ASP A 9 19.04 -0.28 -7.85
CA ASP A 9 19.87 -0.38 -6.67
C ASP A 9 21.11 0.48 -6.78
N LEU A 10 21.37 1.29 -5.74
CA LEU A 10 22.57 2.10 -5.57
C LEU A 10 23.27 1.69 -4.26
N PRO A 11 23.96 0.54 -4.24
CA PRO A 11 24.43 -0.09 -3.00
C PRO A 11 25.42 0.76 -2.22
N ARG A 12 26.24 1.60 -2.87
CA ARG A 12 27.19 2.51 -2.18
C ARG A 12 26.49 3.53 -1.29
N GLU A 13 25.27 3.91 -1.64
CA GLU A 13 24.46 4.92 -0.94
C GLU A 13 23.36 4.27 -0.10
N ASN A 14 23.20 2.97 -0.24
CA ASN A 14 22.08 2.19 0.33
C ASN A 14 20.72 2.76 -0.09
N ILE A 15 20.64 3.26 -1.33
CA ILE A 15 19.40 3.71 -1.93
C ILE A 15 18.93 2.61 -2.87
N HIS A 16 17.71 2.17 -2.66
CA HIS A 16 17.00 1.30 -3.57
C HIS A 16 15.62 1.90 -3.86
N MET A 17 15.12 1.63 -5.04
CA MET A 17 13.78 2.00 -5.44
C MET A 17 13.17 0.91 -6.32
N HIS A 18 11.87 0.75 -6.19
CA HIS A 18 11.09 -0.14 -7.02
C HIS A 18 9.86 0.64 -7.52
N CYS A 19 9.76 0.81 -8.83
CA CYS A 19 8.68 1.53 -9.47
C CYS A 19 7.88 0.59 -10.36
N PHE A 20 6.57 0.55 -10.18
CA PHE A 20 5.69 -0.32 -10.97
C PHE A 20 4.30 0.27 -11.16
N ALA A 21 3.67 -0.11 -12.27
CA ALA A 21 2.26 0.16 -12.51
C ALA A 21 1.47 -1.16 -12.52
N HIS A 22 0.31 -1.16 -11.87
CA HIS A 22 -0.49 -2.38 -11.74
C HIS A 22 -1.99 -2.13 -11.75
N ASN A 23 -2.75 -3.16 -12.17
CA ASN A 23 -4.17 -3.24 -11.85
C ASN A 23 -4.29 -3.48 -10.35
N ILE A 24 -5.02 -2.61 -9.67
CA ILE A 24 -5.26 -2.81 -8.25
C ILE A 24 -6.28 -3.93 -8.11
N THR A 25 -5.82 -4.98 -7.44
CA THR A 25 -6.67 -5.94 -6.76
C THR A 25 -6.68 -5.58 -5.28
N ASN A 26 -7.11 -6.47 -4.45
CA ASN A 26 -7.12 -6.21 -3.01
C ASN A 26 -5.74 -6.51 -2.43
N TYR A 27 -5.14 -5.54 -1.76
CA TYR A 27 -3.87 -5.70 -1.07
C TYR A 27 -4.08 -5.90 0.42
N HIS A 28 -3.47 -6.98 0.95
CA HIS A 28 -3.45 -7.23 2.40
C HIS A 28 -2.81 -6.10 3.17
N TYR A 29 -3.18 -6.00 4.43
CA TYR A 29 -2.53 -5.08 5.34
C TYR A 29 -1.07 -5.48 5.54
N HIS A 30 -0.16 -4.61 5.17
CA HIS A 30 1.28 -4.83 5.21
C HIS A 30 2.00 -3.53 5.55
N TRP A 31 3.33 -3.59 5.75
CA TRP A 31 4.20 -2.43 5.87
C TRP A 31 5.58 -2.74 5.32
N HIS A 32 6.28 -1.68 4.97
CA HIS A 32 7.68 -1.73 4.58
C HIS A 32 8.54 -1.21 5.74
N PRO A 33 9.56 -1.96 6.23
CA PRO A 33 10.33 -1.55 7.40
C PRO A 33 11.19 -0.32 7.14
N ASP A 34 11.75 -0.19 5.93
CA ASP A 34 12.78 0.78 5.59
C ASP A 34 12.47 1.58 4.31
N GLU A 35 11.28 1.38 3.73
CA GLU A 35 10.86 2.02 2.49
C GLU A 35 9.61 2.88 2.68
N TYR A 36 9.57 3.98 1.95
CA TYR A 36 8.35 4.70 1.67
C TYR A 36 7.61 4.02 0.53
N GLU A 37 6.29 4.02 0.60
CA GLU A 37 5.43 3.72 -0.53
C GLU A 37 4.66 4.98 -0.93
N LEU A 38 4.88 5.43 -2.17
CA LEU A 38 4.12 6.50 -2.78
C LEU A 38 3.23 5.91 -3.87
N SER A 39 1.93 6.05 -3.69
CA SER A 39 0.93 5.52 -4.62
C SER A 39 0.18 6.68 -5.31
N ILE A 40 0.05 6.59 -6.64
CA ILE A 40 -0.71 7.52 -7.49
C ILE A 40 -1.81 6.72 -8.17
N LEU A 41 -3.07 7.10 -7.98
CA LEU A 41 -4.19 6.45 -8.64
C LEU A 41 -4.32 6.97 -10.07
N LEU A 42 -4.05 6.11 -11.05
CA LEU A 42 -4.10 6.49 -12.48
C LEU A 42 -5.54 6.50 -13.01
N ARG A 43 -6.39 5.62 -12.48
CA ARG A 43 -7.81 5.48 -12.87
C ARG A 43 -8.60 4.73 -11.82
N GLY A 44 -9.90 5.04 -11.72
CA GLY A 44 -10.86 4.31 -10.90
C GLY A 44 -10.95 4.82 -9.47
N LYS A 45 -11.33 3.92 -8.54
CA LYS A 45 -11.53 4.23 -7.12
C LYS A 45 -10.92 3.15 -6.24
N GLN A 46 -10.27 3.58 -5.18
CA GLN A 46 -9.59 2.71 -4.24
C GLN A 46 -9.87 3.16 -2.80
N ALA A 47 -10.38 2.26 -1.96
CA ALA A 47 -10.31 2.46 -0.52
C ALA A 47 -8.88 2.15 -0.06
N TYR A 48 -8.25 3.10 0.60
CA TYR A 48 -6.91 2.98 1.15
C TYR A 48 -6.95 3.11 2.66
N CYS A 49 -6.48 2.10 3.36
CA CYS A 49 -6.42 2.05 4.82
C CYS A 49 -4.99 2.30 5.26
N ARG A 50 -4.76 3.31 6.09
CA ARG A 50 -3.45 3.60 6.70
C ARG A 50 -3.64 3.71 8.21
N GLY A 51 -3.05 2.80 8.97
CA GLY A 51 -3.33 2.69 10.39
C GLY A 51 -4.83 2.49 10.67
N SER A 52 -5.43 3.37 11.48
CA SER A 52 -6.87 3.36 11.78
C SER A 52 -7.73 4.17 10.81
N GLU A 53 -7.11 4.92 9.89
CA GLU A 53 -7.79 5.81 8.97
C GLU A 53 -8.12 5.13 7.64
N ASN A 54 -9.27 5.47 7.07
CA ASN A 54 -9.70 5.00 5.77
C ASN A 54 -9.89 6.19 4.84
N TYR A 55 -9.36 6.09 3.63
CA TYR A 55 -9.43 7.11 2.60
C TYR A 55 -10.06 6.54 1.34
N LEU A 56 -10.84 7.33 0.64
CA LEU A 56 -11.25 7.01 -0.72
C LEU A 56 -10.36 7.81 -1.68
N LEU A 57 -9.48 7.11 -2.38
CA LEU A 57 -8.66 7.69 -3.44
C LEU A 57 -9.41 7.57 -4.77
N THR A 58 -9.31 8.60 -5.57
CA THR A 58 -9.84 8.68 -6.93
C THR A 58 -8.74 9.10 -7.90
N GLU A 59 -9.02 9.17 -9.18
CA GLU A 59 -8.05 9.47 -10.22
C GLU A 59 -7.20 10.71 -9.89
N ASP A 60 -5.90 10.61 -10.10
CA ASP A 60 -4.83 11.58 -9.81
C ASP A 60 -4.54 11.82 -8.31
N ASP A 61 -5.23 11.11 -7.41
CA ASP A 61 -4.88 11.19 -6.00
C ASP A 61 -3.53 10.53 -5.71
N VAL A 62 -2.82 11.15 -4.77
CA VAL A 62 -1.50 10.73 -4.28
C VAL A 62 -1.61 10.40 -2.80
N ILE A 63 -0.96 9.35 -2.35
CA ILE A 63 -0.76 9.05 -0.94
C ILE A 63 0.65 8.54 -0.69
N LEU A 64 1.29 9.05 0.36
CA LEU A 64 2.60 8.60 0.82
C LEU A 64 2.44 7.84 2.15
N THR A 65 2.98 6.65 2.20
CA THR A 65 3.09 5.85 3.42
C THR A 65 4.55 5.75 3.83
N ALA A 66 4.86 6.16 5.05
CA ALA A 66 6.21 6.15 5.57
C ALA A 66 6.62 4.74 6.07
N PRO A 67 7.93 4.47 6.19
CA PRO A 67 8.44 3.23 6.74
C PRO A 67 7.79 2.88 8.08
N GLY A 68 7.42 1.62 8.23
CA GLY A 68 6.80 1.11 9.45
C GLY A 68 5.31 1.39 9.59
N ASN A 69 4.70 2.18 8.71
CA ASN A 69 3.26 2.44 8.73
C ASN A 69 2.51 1.34 7.99
N GLY A 70 1.61 0.67 8.70
CA GLY A 70 0.77 -0.37 8.12
C GLY A 70 -0.32 0.20 7.23
N HIS A 71 -0.53 -0.42 6.07
CA HIS A 71 -1.53 0.01 5.11
C HIS A 71 -2.11 -1.16 4.31
N ALA A 72 -3.27 -0.92 3.71
CA ALA A 72 -3.96 -1.85 2.82
C ALA A 72 -4.73 -1.08 1.76
N SER A 73 -4.94 -1.69 0.61
CA SER A 73 -5.74 -1.11 -0.46
C SER A 73 -6.83 -2.07 -0.95
N LEU A 74 -8.00 -1.51 -1.26
CA LEU A 74 -9.18 -2.24 -1.69
C LEU A 74 -9.78 -1.57 -2.92
N THR A 75 -9.86 -2.28 -4.02
CA THR A 75 -10.52 -1.79 -5.23
C THR A 75 -12.01 -1.57 -4.99
N GLN A 76 -12.50 -0.38 -5.34
CA GLN A 76 -13.91 -0.01 -5.30
C GLN A 76 -14.56 -0.07 -6.69
N GLU A 77 -13.76 -0.07 -7.74
CA GLU A 77 -14.20 0.00 -9.13
C GLU A 77 -13.34 -0.90 -10.00
N ALA A 78 -13.96 -1.66 -10.91
CA ALA A 78 -13.25 -2.53 -11.84
C ALA A 78 -12.30 -1.71 -12.75
N GLY A 79 -11.13 -2.26 -13.03
CA GLY A 79 -10.12 -1.60 -13.86
C GLY A 79 -9.37 -0.46 -13.18
N THR A 80 -9.45 -0.38 -11.85
CA THR A 80 -8.66 0.56 -11.05
C THR A 80 -7.17 0.28 -11.23
N ARG A 81 -6.39 1.33 -11.51
CA ARG A 81 -4.96 1.26 -11.81
C ARG A 81 -4.16 2.24 -10.98
N ALA A 82 -2.99 1.83 -10.53
CA ALA A 82 -2.07 2.69 -9.81
C ALA A 82 -0.65 2.61 -10.36
N LEU A 83 0.07 3.71 -10.19
CA LEU A 83 1.51 3.81 -10.28
C LEU A 83 2.07 3.90 -8.86
N VAL A 84 3.00 3.03 -8.53
CA VAL A 84 3.57 2.92 -7.19
C VAL A 84 5.08 3.07 -7.27
N LEU A 85 5.63 3.86 -6.37
CA LEU A 85 7.06 4.01 -6.15
C LEU A 85 7.39 3.65 -4.71
N HIS A 86 8.15 2.56 -4.52
CA HIS A 86 8.84 2.27 -3.27
C HIS A 86 10.23 2.89 -3.34
N PHE A 87 10.65 3.52 -2.25
CA PHE A 87 12.00 4.06 -2.18
C PHE A 87 12.55 4.05 -0.74
N SER A 88 13.82 3.80 -0.64
CA SER A 88 14.56 3.72 0.63
C SER A 88 14.54 5.04 1.39
N ALA A 89 14.36 4.97 2.71
CA ALA A 89 14.52 6.12 3.60
C ALA A 89 15.94 6.73 3.56
N ALA A 90 16.88 6.02 2.96
CA ALA A 90 18.25 6.49 2.82
C ALA A 90 18.38 7.76 1.97
N VAL A 91 17.40 8.08 1.11
CA VAL A 91 17.41 9.34 0.33
C VAL A 91 17.45 10.58 1.24
N PHE A 92 16.93 10.49 2.46
CA PHE A 92 16.94 11.60 3.42
C PHE A 92 18.21 11.65 4.30
N LYS A 93 19.16 10.71 4.15
CA LYS A 93 20.40 10.70 4.97
C LYS A 93 21.19 12.01 4.98
N PRO A 94 21.28 12.78 3.88
CA PRO A 94 21.94 14.08 3.92
C PRO A 94 21.26 15.11 4.83
N LEU A 95 19.98 14.92 5.17
CA LEU A 95 19.16 15.86 5.91
C LEU A 95 18.95 15.44 7.37
N VAL A 96 19.18 14.17 7.71
CA VAL A 96 18.89 13.62 9.04
C VAL A 96 20.08 12.87 9.62
N LYS A 97 20.13 12.80 10.96
CA LYS A 97 21.11 11.97 11.67
C LYS A 97 20.77 10.48 11.45
N LYS A 98 21.81 9.63 11.56
CA LYS A 98 21.67 8.17 11.45
C LYS A 98 20.55 7.66 12.38
N GLY A 99 19.67 6.81 11.84
CA GLY A 99 18.55 6.21 12.58
C GLY A 99 17.30 7.07 12.64
N ILE A 100 17.28 8.23 11.99
CA ILE A 100 16.08 9.08 11.91
C ILE A 100 15.37 8.87 10.59
N ILE A 101 14.05 8.68 10.65
CA ILE A 101 13.14 8.59 9.50
C ILE A 101 12.16 9.76 9.57
N TYR A 102 11.93 10.43 8.44
CA TYR A 102 10.86 11.41 8.30
C TYR A 102 9.49 10.72 8.19
N GLN A 103 8.47 11.32 8.79
CA GLN A 103 7.07 10.93 8.67
C GLN A 103 6.33 12.13 8.07
N PHE A 104 5.55 11.90 7.02
CA PHE A 104 4.77 12.92 6.32
C PHE A 104 3.26 12.61 6.45
N PRO A 105 2.66 12.80 7.62
CA PRO A 105 1.29 12.37 7.88
C PRO A 105 0.26 13.04 6.98
N SER A 106 0.51 14.29 6.57
CA SER A 106 -0.38 15.08 5.71
C SER A 106 -0.19 14.84 4.21
N CYS A 107 0.82 14.06 3.79
CA CYS A 107 1.06 13.82 2.36
C CYS A 107 0.02 12.84 1.77
N ARG A 108 -1.16 13.38 1.51
CA ARG A 108 -2.30 12.72 0.89
C ARG A 108 -3.16 13.75 0.18
N SER A 109 -3.45 13.54 -1.09
CA SER A 109 -4.39 14.39 -1.83
C SER A 109 -5.83 13.84 -1.77
N GLY A 110 -6.76 14.67 -2.15
CA GLY A 110 -8.17 14.40 -2.36
C GLY A 110 -8.75 15.37 -3.38
N SER A 111 -10.05 15.32 -3.61
CA SER A 111 -10.74 16.17 -4.60
C SER A 111 -10.48 17.67 -4.41
N GLU A 112 -10.26 18.08 -3.18
CA GLU A 112 -10.08 19.48 -2.77
C GLU A 112 -8.70 20.05 -3.10
N ASN A 113 -7.65 19.20 -3.12
CA ASN A 113 -6.26 19.68 -3.20
C ASN A 113 -5.35 18.90 -4.19
N ARG A 114 -5.90 17.90 -4.91
CA ARG A 114 -5.08 17.09 -5.85
C ARG A 114 -4.41 17.90 -6.95
N MET A 115 -4.96 19.07 -7.27
CA MET A 115 -4.43 19.96 -8.29
C MET A 115 -3.42 20.99 -7.75
N ASP A 116 -3.16 20.99 -6.43
CA ASP A 116 -2.14 21.85 -5.85
C ASP A 116 -0.75 21.54 -6.43
N GLU A 117 0.10 22.54 -6.47
CA GLU A 117 1.41 22.46 -7.10
C GLU A 117 2.28 21.34 -6.51
N CYS A 118 2.24 21.15 -5.20
CA CYS A 118 3.02 20.10 -4.53
C CYS A 118 2.65 18.70 -5.03
N TYR A 119 1.37 18.39 -5.24
CA TYR A 119 0.95 17.08 -5.77
C TYR A 119 1.22 16.95 -7.27
N ARG A 120 1.15 18.04 -8.03
CA ARG A 120 1.58 18.05 -9.45
C ARG A 120 3.08 17.74 -9.56
N LEU A 121 3.90 18.36 -8.71
CA LEU A 121 5.34 18.08 -8.65
C LEU A 121 5.65 16.63 -8.27
N ILE A 122 4.92 16.06 -7.29
CA ILE A 122 5.06 14.63 -6.94
C ILE A 122 4.77 13.75 -8.16
N ARG A 123 3.63 13.93 -8.83
CA ARG A 123 3.27 13.17 -10.04
C ARG A 123 4.32 13.33 -11.14
N PHE A 124 4.84 14.54 -11.31
CA PHE A 124 5.91 14.80 -12.28
C PHE A 124 7.16 14.00 -11.95
N TYR A 125 7.72 14.12 -10.74
CA TYR A 125 8.97 13.42 -10.40
C TYR A 125 8.82 11.90 -10.49
N VAL A 126 7.69 11.36 -10.02
CA VAL A 126 7.42 9.92 -10.12
C VAL A 126 7.31 9.47 -11.59
N SER A 127 6.65 10.27 -12.43
CA SER A 127 6.57 9.97 -13.87
C SER A 127 7.95 10.01 -14.55
N GLN A 128 8.82 10.96 -14.18
CA GLN A 128 10.18 11.04 -14.69
C GLN A 128 11.03 9.84 -14.24
N ILE A 129 10.95 9.46 -12.96
CA ILE A 129 11.63 8.24 -12.46
C ILE A 129 11.21 7.05 -13.30
N PHE A 130 9.90 6.83 -13.44
CA PHE A 130 9.36 5.69 -14.18
C PHE A 130 9.83 5.66 -15.63
N ARG A 131 9.80 6.77 -16.35
CA ARG A 131 10.30 6.88 -17.73
C ARG A 131 11.80 6.64 -17.84
N THR A 132 12.58 7.24 -16.93
CA THR A 132 14.04 7.11 -16.91
C THR A 132 14.47 5.65 -16.72
N VAL A 133 13.83 4.92 -15.82
CA VAL A 133 14.19 3.51 -15.57
C VAL A 133 13.76 2.58 -16.72
N GLN A 134 12.77 2.99 -17.52
CA GLN A 134 12.37 2.28 -18.74
C GLN A 134 13.40 2.38 -19.87
N GLU A 135 14.11 3.50 -19.97
CA GLU A 135 14.97 3.82 -21.13
C GLU A 135 16.22 2.94 -21.24
N ASN A 136 16.54 2.11 -20.23
CA ASN A 136 17.74 1.27 -20.19
C ASN A 136 19.03 1.99 -20.64
N SER A 137 19.11 3.28 -20.34
CA SER A 137 20.25 4.13 -20.62
C SER A 137 21.37 3.90 -19.61
N PRO A 138 22.66 4.00 -19.99
CA PRO A 138 23.77 3.94 -19.04
C PRO A 138 23.73 5.05 -17.99
N TYR A 139 22.96 6.10 -18.22
CA TYR A 139 22.76 7.24 -17.31
C TYR A 139 21.45 7.13 -16.50
N ALA A 140 20.63 6.11 -16.74
CA ALA A 140 19.32 5.96 -16.11
C ALA A 140 19.40 5.96 -14.57
N GLN A 141 20.41 5.29 -14.01
CA GLN A 141 20.60 5.24 -12.55
C GLN A 141 20.87 6.63 -11.96
N LEU A 142 21.73 7.41 -12.59
CA LEU A 142 22.06 8.76 -12.13
C LEU A 142 20.86 9.70 -12.26
N ALA A 143 20.16 9.62 -13.38
CA ALA A 143 18.97 10.45 -13.63
C ALA A 143 17.82 10.10 -12.69
N ALA A 144 17.52 8.81 -12.48
CA ALA A 144 16.48 8.37 -11.53
C ALA A 144 16.80 8.79 -10.09
N LYS A 145 18.09 8.69 -9.68
CA LYS A 145 18.54 9.19 -8.37
C LYS A 145 18.28 10.68 -8.22
N ALA A 146 18.68 11.50 -9.21
CA ALA A 146 18.48 12.94 -9.19
C ALA A 146 16.98 13.30 -9.06
N GLN A 147 16.10 12.59 -9.78
CA GLN A 147 14.65 12.77 -9.66
C GLN A 147 14.12 12.38 -8.29
N LEU A 148 14.66 11.30 -7.70
CA LEU A 148 14.28 10.88 -6.34
C LEU A 148 14.72 11.90 -5.29
N GLU A 149 15.90 12.51 -5.43
CA GLU A 149 16.38 13.57 -4.54
C GLU A 149 15.51 14.83 -4.65
N LEU A 150 15.11 15.20 -5.87
CA LEU A 150 14.15 16.29 -6.09
C LEU A 150 12.77 16.01 -5.50
N LEU A 151 12.29 14.77 -5.60
CA LEU A 151 11.06 14.34 -4.93
C LEU A 151 11.20 14.46 -3.41
N ALA A 152 12.33 14.04 -2.83
CA ALA A 152 12.58 14.16 -1.39
C ALA A 152 12.59 15.62 -0.93
N ILE A 153 13.20 16.52 -1.71
CA ILE A 153 13.16 17.97 -1.44
C ILE A 153 11.72 18.49 -1.53
N CYS A 154 10.96 18.10 -2.55
CA CYS A 154 9.56 18.47 -2.70
C CYS A 154 8.73 18.06 -1.48
N LEU A 155 8.92 16.83 -0.98
CA LEU A 155 8.24 16.35 0.23
C LEU A 155 8.61 17.19 1.46
N CYS A 156 9.89 17.45 1.69
CA CYS A 156 10.34 18.22 2.84
C CYS A 156 9.91 19.70 2.81
N THR A 157 9.77 20.27 1.61
CA THR A 157 9.43 21.69 1.44
C THR A 157 7.94 21.95 1.56
N ASN A 158 7.10 21.02 1.11
CA ASN A 158 5.66 21.26 0.97
C ASN A 158 4.79 20.58 2.02
N PHE A 159 5.35 19.62 2.79
CA PHE A 159 4.56 18.89 3.78
C PHE A 159 5.17 19.01 5.18
N GLU A 160 4.29 19.19 6.15
CA GLU A 160 4.70 19.05 7.54
C GLU A 160 5.25 17.65 7.77
N HIS A 161 6.39 17.58 8.46
CA HIS A 161 7.02 16.30 8.75
C HIS A 161 7.51 16.25 10.21
N THR A 162 7.42 15.06 10.76
CA THR A 162 7.98 14.73 12.07
C THR A 162 9.13 13.76 11.88
N THR A 163 10.00 13.65 12.86
CA THR A 163 11.10 12.70 12.86
C THR A 163 10.79 11.53 13.79
N PHE A 164 11.03 10.32 13.30
CA PHE A 164 10.96 9.10 14.08
C PHE A 164 12.37 8.52 14.23
N ASN A 165 12.78 8.24 15.47
CA ASN A 165 14.08 7.64 15.73
C ASN A 165 13.93 6.11 15.75
N VAL A 166 14.64 5.43 14.85
CA VAL A 166 14.67 3.96 14.81
C VAL A 166 15.69 3.46 15.82
N LEU A 167 15.20 3.02 16.95
CA LEU A 167 16.05 2.40 17.98
C LEU A 167 16.34 0.93 17.64
N PRO A 168 17.47 0.36 18.12
CA PRO A 168 17.76 -1.09 17.95
C PRO A 168 16.60 -1.98 18.44
N GLU A 169 15.94 -1.60 19.51
CA GLU A 169 14.75 -2.27 20.06
C GLU A 169 13.57 -2.30 19.07
N ASP A 170 13.47 -1.31 18.20
CA ASP A 170 12.41 -1.28 17.17
C ASP A 170 12.65 -2.33 16.10
N VAL A 171 13.89 -2.71 15.82
CA VAL A 171 14.22 -3.78 14.87
C VAL A 171 13.73 -5.13 15.41
N GLU A 172 13.96 -5.42 16.69
CA GLU A 172 13.45 -6.62 17.34
C GLU A 172 11.91 -6.63 17.36
N ARG A 173 11.30 -5.53 17.80
CA ARG A 173 9.84 -5.36 17.82
C ARG A 173 9.21 -5.56 16.43
N ARG A 174 9.83 -5.02 15.39
CA ARG A 174 9.39 -5.23 13.99
C ARG A 174 9.51 -6.69 13.58
N THR A 175 10.55 -7.37 13.99
CA THR A 175 10.75 -8.81 13.71
C THR A 175 9.67 -9.65 14.37
N ILE A 176 9.37 -9.38 15.65
CA ILE A 176 8.27 -10.04 16.37
C ILE A 176 6.95 -9.74 15.68
N ALA A 177 6.66 -8.48 15.37
CA ALA A 177 5.42 -8.08 14.69
C ALA A 177 5.26 -8.82 13.35
N ARG A 178 6.31 -8.92 12.52
CA ARG A 178 6.27 -9.65 11.25
C ARG A 178 5.93 -11.13 11.46
N ARG A 179 6.52 -11.79 12.46
CA ARG A 179 6.21 -13.18 12.81
C ARG A 179 4.74 -13.32 13.23
N LEU A 180 4.23 -12.40 14.04
CA LEU A 180 2.82 -12.41 14.46
C LEU A 180 1.86 -12.24 13.30
N LEU A 181 2.17 -11.35 12.34
CA LEU A 181 1.33 -11.16 11.16
C LEU A 181 1.34 -12.40 10.27
N GLY A 182 2.49 -13.03 10.05
CA GLY A 182 2.58 -14.31 9.34
C GLY A 182 1.70 -15.38 10.01
N TYR A 183 1.77 -15.48 11.33
CA TYR A 183 0.93 -16.41 12.08
C TYR A 183 -0.57 -16.13 11.94
N VAL A 184 -0.96 -14.84 11.93
CA VAL A 184 -2.36 -14.46 11.67
C VAL A 184 -2.78 -14.84 10.26
N GLU A 185 -1.94 -14.59 9.24
CA GLU A 185 -2.22 -14.96 7.85
C GLU A 185 -2.39 -16.47 7.66
N GLU A 186 -1.64 -17.28 8.39
CA GLU A 186 -1.74 -18.75 8.33
C GLU A 186 -2.97 -19.31 9.07
N HIS A 187 -3.47 -18.58 10.09
CA HIS A 187 -4.50 -19.09 11.00
C HIS A 187 -5.78 -18.26 11.04
N TYR A 188 -5.94 -17.26 10.16
CA TYR A 188 -7.05 -16.28 10.21
C TYR A 188 -8.45 -16.91 10.19
N ALA A 189 -8.60 -18.02 9.49
CA ALA A 189 -9.89 -18.69 9.34
C ALA A 189 -10.37 -19.41 10.64
N SER A 190 -9.43 -19.73 11.53
CA SER A 190 -9.71 -20.39 12.78
C SER A 190 -10.14 -19.42 13.90
N LYS A 191 -10.56 -19.96 15.04
CA LYS A 191 -10.77 -19.16 16.26
C LYS A 191 -9.41 -18.74 16.82
N LEU A 192 -8.94 -17.57 16.38
CA LEU A 192 -7.66 -17.00 16.78
C LEU A 192 -7.86 -15.89 17.82
N THR A 193 -7.11 -15.96 18.92
CA THR A 193 -7.17 -15.03 20.04
C THR A 193 -5.83 -14.31 20.25
N LEU A 194 -5.82 -13.27 21.06
CA LEU A 194 -4.59 -12.59 21.44
C LEU A 194 -3.70 -13.44 22.34
N GLU A 195 -4.28 -14.38 23.09
CA GLU A 195 -3.58 -15.41 23.85
C GLU A 195 -2.77 -16.32 22.94
N ASP A 196 -3.36 -16.82 21.86
CA ASP A 196 -2.65 -17.67 20.89
C ASP A 196 -1.42 -16.96 20.31
N LEU A 197 -1.51 -15.66 20.06
CA LEU A 197 -0.37 -14.87 19.62
C LEU A 197 0.70 -14.70 20.70
N ALA A 198 0.27 -14.51 21.94
CA ALA A 198 1.16 -14.37 23.09
C ALA A 198 1.95 -15.67 23.34
N ASP A 199 1.26 -16.81 23.30
CA ASP A 199 1.86 -18.12 23.44
C ASP A 199 2.81 -18.45 22.28
N TYR A 200 2.41 -18.16 21.03
CA TYR A 200 3.27 -18.34 19.86
C TYR A 200 4.56 -17.50 19.92
N ALA A 201 4.46 -16.26 20.38
CA ALA A 201 5.62 -15.38 20.48
C ALA A 201 6.42 -15.57 21.77
N GLN A 202 5.91 -16.33 22.75
CA GLN A 202 6.47 -16.50 24.10
C GLN A 202 6.61 -15.19 24.89
N TYR A 203 5.60 -14.34 24.77
CA TYR A 203 5.48 -13.09 25.53
C TYR A 203 4.14 -13.05 26.25
N ASN A 204 4.00 -12.15 27.23
CA ASN A 204 2.71 -11.94 27.86
C ASN A 204 1.72 -11.20 26.94
N ARG A 205 0.43 -11.44 27.16
CA ARG A 205 -0.67 -10.88 26.38
C ARG A 205 -0.65 -9.35 26.30
N THR A 206 -0.33 -8.69 27.42
CA THR A 206 -0.30 -7.21 27.50
C THR A 206 0.78 -6.65 26.59
N TYR A 207 1.97 -7.26 26.61
CA TYR A 207 3.07 -6.87 25.73
C TYR A 207 2.68 -7.04 24.25
N ILE A 208 2.14 -8.19 23.87
CA ILE A 208 1.71 -8.46 22.50
C ILE A 208 0.62 -7.49 22.05
N SER A 209 -0.37 -7.19 22.90
CA SER A 209 -1.41 -6.21 22.59
C SER A 209 -0.83 -4.82 22.30
N THR A 210 0.10 -4.39 23.14
CA THR A 210 0.75 -3.08 22.99
C THR A 210 1.65 -3.04 21.75
N LEU A 211 2.50 -4.06 21.58
CA LEU A 211 3.39 -4.20 20.44
C LEU A 211 2.60 -4.19 19.12
N PHE A 212 1.54 -5.00 19.05
CA PHE A 212 0.70 -5.10 17.87
C PHE A 212 0.11 -3.74 17.50
N LYS A 213 -0.48 -3.02 18.47
CA LYS A 213 -1.03 -1.69 18.25
C LYS A 213 0.03 -0.66 17.85
N GLN A 214 1.23 -0.71 18.44
CA GLN A 214 2.32 0.21 18.13
C GLN A 214 2.92 -0.04 16.73
N MET A 215 3.12 -1.33 16.36
CA MET A 215 3.77 -1.70 15.11
C MET A 215 2.80 -1.73 13.93
N VAL A 216 1.55 -2.15 14.15
CA VAL A 216 0.53 -2.30 13.11
C VAL A 216 -0.40 -1.09 13.02
N GLY A 217 -0.46 -0.24 14.06
CA GLY A 217 -1.31 0.94 14.11
C GLY A 217 -2.76 0.68 14.51
N ILE A 218 -3.21 -0.59 14.48
CA ILE A 218 -4.55 -1.05 14.86
C ILE A 218 -4.45 -2.19 15.86
N ASN A 219 -5.55 -2.49 16.55
CA ASN A 219 -5.57 -3.65 17.46
C ASN A 219 -5.68 -4.97 16.70
N PHE A 220 -5.34 -6.07 17.38
CA PHE A 220 -5.35 -7.41 16.81
C PHE A 220 -6.71 -7.82 16.22
N HIS A 221 -7.81 -7.53 16.89
CA HIS A 221 -9.14 -7.94 16.42
C HIS A 221 -9.53 -7.21 15.13
N GLU A 222 -9.21 -5.93 15.02
CA GLU A 222 -9.44 -5.16 13.80
C GLU A 222 -8.56 -5.69 12.66
N TYR A 223 -7.29 -6.00 12.95
CA TYR A 223 -6.39 -6.60 11.96
C TYR A 223 -6.91 -7.96 11.47
N LEU A 224 -7.23 -8.88 12.39
CA LEU A 224 -7.77 -10.19 12.05
C LEU A 224 -9.06 -10.07 11.21
N THR A 225 -9.94 -9.13 11.55
CA THR A 225 -11.16 -8.87 10.79
C THR A 225 -10.84 -8.38 9.36
N ARG A 226 -9.82 -7.55 9.20
CA ARG A 226 -9.37 -7.08 7.86
C ARG A 226 -8.78 -8.23 7.04
N VAL A 227 -7.96 -9.07 7.64
CA VAL A 227 -7.40 -10.26 6.96
C VAL A 227 -8.52 -11.18 6.47
N ARG A 228 -9.46 -11.53 7.36
CA ARG A 228 -10.63 -12.34 7.00
C ARG A 228 -11.45 -11.73 5.87
N PHE A 229 -11.69 -10.42 5.97
CA PHE A 229 -12.44 -9.69 4.94
C PHE A 229 -11.74 -9.73 3.59
N GLN A 230 -10.42 -9.58 3.57
CA GLN A 230 -9.62 -9.62 2.36
C GLN A 230 -9.70 -10.99 1.68
N HIS A 231 -9.53 -12.08 2.46
CA HIS A 231 -9.67 -13.44 1.91
C HIS A 231 -11.09 -13.70 1.39
N ALA A 232 -12.11 -13.21 2.10
CA ALA A 232 -13.50 -13.32 1.65
C ALA A 232 -13.77 -12.54 0.37
N LEU A 233 -13.13 -11.38 0.15
CA LEU A 233 -13.20 -10.64 -1.12
C LEU A 233 -12.58 -11.45 -2.27
N ASN A 234 -11.46 -12.11 -2.02
CA ASN A 234 -10.83 -12.98 -3.01
C ASN A 234 -11.74 -14.16 -3.38
N ASP A 235 -12.34 -14.80 -2.38
CA ASP A 235 -13.31 -15.88 -2.60
C ASP A 235 -14.55 -15.41 -3.37
N LEU A 236 -15.08 -14.21 -3.04
CA LEU A 236 -16.19 -13.61 -3.78
C LEU A 236 -15.87 -13.37 -5.24
N ALA A 237 -14.65 -12.92 -5.52
CA ALA A 237 -14.18 -12.71 -6.89
C ALA A 237 -13.88 -14.03 -7.60
N GLY A 238 -13.46 -15.06 -6.87
CA GLY A 238 -12.90 -16.28 -7.35
C GLY A 238 -13.80 -17.47 -7.47
N THR A 239 -14.87 -17.46 -6.76
CA THR A 239 -15.75 -18.63 -6.69
C THR A 239 -17.20 -18.25 -6.97
N HIS A 240 -18.00 -19.28 -7.27
CA HIS A 240 -19.46 -19.17 -7.30
C HIS A 240 -20.14 -19.63 -6.01
N ASP A 241 -19.35 -19.86 -4.95
CA ASP A 241 -19.84 -20.34 -3.66
C ASP A 241 -20.87 -19.37 -3.07
N ASN A 242 -21.77 -19.91 -2.25
CA ASN A 242 -22.76 -19.07 -1.58
C ASN A 242 -22.09 -18.16 -0.51
N LEU A 243 -22.73 -17.04 -0.23
CA LEU A 243 -22.17 -16.01 0.66
C LEU A 243 -21.96 -16.50 2.09
N THR A 244 -22.80 -17.45 2.54
CA THR A 244 -22.69 -18.02 3.89
C THR A 244 -21.44 -18.87 4.00
N ASP A 245 -21.16 -19.73 3.02
CA ASP A 245 -19.97 -20.59 3.00
C ASP A 245 -18.69 -19.74 2.91
N ILE A 246 -18.70 -18.71 2.10
CA ILE A 246 -17.57 -17.76 2.01
C ILE A 246 -17.34 -17.09 3.38
N ALA A 247 -18.37 -16.59 4.02
CA ALA A 247 -18.26 -15.95 5.33
C ALA A 247 -17.65 -16.89 6.37
N LEU A 248 -18.22 -18.11 6.51
CA LEU A 248 -17.79 -19.08 7.51
C LEU A 248 -16.36 -19.60 7.24
N ARG A 249 -16.04 -19.94 6.00
CA ARG A 249 -14.71 -20.40 5.60
C ARG A 249 -13.62 -19.36 5.89
N ASN A 250 -13.95 -18.09 5.79
CA ASN A 250 -13.04 -16.98 6.08
C ASN A 250 -13.09 -16.52 7.54
N GLY A 251 -13.66 -17.32 8.43
CA GLY A 251 -13.61 -17.11 9.87
C GLY A 251 -14.58 -16.06 10.42
N PHE A 252 -15.59 -15.62 9.64
CA PHE A 252 -16.69 -14.83 10.18
C PHE A 252 -17.65 -15.73 10.97
N ALA A 253 -18.19 -15.21 12.07
CA ALA A 253 -19.10 -15.97 12.92
C ALA A 253 -20.40 -16.34 12.19
N ASP A 254 -20.88 -15.43 11.33
CA ASP A 254 -22.12 -15.59 10.57
C ASP A 254 -22.16 -14.63 9.37
N LEU A 255 -23.12 -14.84 8.48
CA LEU A 255 -23.36 -13.98 7.32
C LEU A 255 -23.75 -12.55 7.71
N LYS A 256 -24.40 -12.33 8.85
CA LYS A 256 -24.81 -11.00 9.32
C LYS A 256 -23.58 -10.15 9.65
N THR A 257 -22.63 -10.70 10.38
CA THR A 257 -21.35 -10.05 10.71
C THR A 257 -20.55 -9.74 9.45
N PHE A 258 -20.50 -10.66 8.50
CA PHE A 258 -19.85 -10.46 7.20
C PHE A 258 -20.52 -9.32 6.41
N ASN A 259 -21.84 -9.32 6.28
CA ASN A 259 -22.58 -8.25 5.59
C ASN A 259 -22.39 -6.88 6.25
N ALA A 260 -22.36 -6.84 7.59
CA ALA A 260 -22.13 -5.60 8.33
C ALA A 260 -20.71 -5.04 8.03
N ARG A 261 -19.70 -5.90 8.02
CA ARG A 261 -18.33 -5.51 7.65
C ARG A 261 -18.25 -5.02 6.20
N PHE A 262 -18.92 -5.71 5.29
CA PHE A 262 -18.96 -5.34 3.88
C PHE A 262 -19.52 -3.93 3.67
N ARG A 263 -20.67 -3.63 4.27
CA ARG A 263 -21.29 -2.30 4.22
C ARG A 263 -20.42 -1.22 4.85
N ALA A 264 -19.79 -1.53 5.99
CA ALA A 264 -18.91 -0.58 6.68
C ALA A 264 -17.64 -0.25 5.86
N THR A 265 -17.14 -1.21 5.07
CA THR A 265 -15.87 -1.04 4.33
C THR A 265 -16.11 -0.56 2.90
N LEU A 266 -17.08 -1.11 2.19
CA LEU A 266 -17.30 -0.89 0.75
C LEU A 266 -18.62 -0.19 0.43
N GLN A 267 -19.43 0.15 1.45
CA GLN A 267 -20.77 0.80 1.31
C GLN A 267 -21.74 0.03 0.39
N GLN A 268 -21.52 -1.27 0.21
CA GLN A 268 -22.33 -2.17 -0.62
C GLN A 268 -22.44 -3.54 0.05
N THR A 269 -23.30 -4.39 -0.46
CA THR A 269 -23.42 -5.78 -0.01
C THR A 269 -22.45 -6.70 -0.76
N PRO A 270 -22.11 -7.89 -0.21
CA PRO A 270 -21.33 -8.88 -0.93
C PRO A 270 -21.94 -9.31 -2.27
N ALA A 271 -23.28 -9.36 -2.35
CA ALA A 271 -23.99 -9.71 -3.58
C ALA A 271 -23.85 -8.61 -4.65
N GLU A 272 -24.00 -7.35 -4.28
CA GLU A 272 -23.78 -6.19 -5.17
C GLU A 272 -22.34 -6.14 -5.63
N TYR A 273 -21.38 -6.33 -4.73
CA TYR A 273 -19.95 -6.40 -5.09
C TYR A 273 -19.69 -7.49 -6.13
N ARG A 274 -20.18 -8.71 -5.90
CA ARG A 274 -20.04 -9.84 -6.85
C ARG A 274 -20.67 -9.54 -8.20
N ALA A 275 -21.83 -8.91 -8.24
CA ALA A 275 -22.52 -8.55 -9.48
C ALA A 275 -21.77 -7.50 -10.31
N ASN A 276 -21.03 -6.62 -9.64
CA ASN A 276 -20.25 -5.54 -10.26
C ASN A 276 -18.85 -5.95 -10.70
N LEU A 277 -18.42 -7.19 -10.40
CA LEU A 277 -17.13 -7.70 -10.87
C LEU A 277 -17.13 -7.96 -12.37
N PRO A 278 -16.01 -7.77 -13.09
CA PRO A 278 -15.89 -8.07 -14.51
C PRO A 278 -16.20 -9.56 -14.81
N PRO A 279 -16.78 -9.87 -15.98
CA PRO A 279 -17.08 -11.25 -16.37
C PRO A 279 -15.85 -12.15 -16.48
N ASP A 280 -14.69 -11.60 -16.83
CA ASP A 280 -13.43 -12.33 -16.95
C ASP A 280 -12.71 -12.44 -15.61
N ARG A 281 -13.33 -13.16 -14.70
CA ARG A 281 -12.76 -13.45 -13.38
C ARG A 281 -11.63 -14.48 -13.51
N VAL A 282 -10.42 -14.04 -13.73
CA VAL A 282 -9.27 -14.92 -13.52
C VAL A 282 -8.86 -14.79 -12.08
N VAL A 283 -9.25 -15.78 -11.31
CA VAL A 283 -8.83 -15.96 -9.94
C VAL A 283 -7.59 -16.80 -9.94
N GLU A 284 -6.49 -16.15 -10.08
CA GLU A 284 -5.24 -16.64 -9.54
C GLU A 284 -4.92 -15.75 -8.34
N GLY A 285 -4.58 -16.38 -7.21
CA GLY A 285 -4.33 -15.71 -5.93
C GLY A 285 -3.37 -14.55 -6.07
N MET A 286 -3.53 -13.56 -5.20
CA MET A 286 -2.74 -12.32 -5.00
C MET A 286 -1.56 -12.05 -5.94
N GLN A 287 -1.73 -12.18 -7.24
CA GLN A 287 -0.71 -11.80 -8.20
C GLN A 287 -0.94 -10.34 -8.54
N ARG A 288 0.04 -9.51 -8.17
CA ARG A 288 0.17 -8.18 -8.76
C ARG A 288 0.11 -8.34 -10.26
N ARG A 289 -0.99 -7.92 -10.90
CA ARG A 289 -1.01 -7.83 -12.35
C ARG A 289 -0.37 -6.52 -12.73
N PHE A 290 0.92 -6.55 -12.94
CA PHE A 290 1.63 -5.42 -13.52
C PHE A 290 1.01 -5.08 -14.87
N LEU A 291 0.88 -3.80 -15.16
CA LEU A 291 0.49 -3.34 -16.47
C LEU A 291 1.59 -3.65 -17.49
N ALA A 292 1.23 -3.76 -18.75
CA ALA A 292 2.23 -3.71 -19.81
C ALA A 292 2.83 -2.30 -19.89
N PRO A 293 4.11 -2.15 -20.27
CA PRO A 293 4.72 -0.83 -20.47
C PRO A 293 3.93 0.05 -21.44
N GLU A 294 3.28 -0.57 -22.45
CA GLU A 294 2.47 0.09 -23.48
C GLU A 294 1.01 0.31 -23.08
N ASP A 295 0.63 0.03 -21.83
CA ASP A 295 -0.74 0.26 -21.37
C ASP A 295 -1.18 1.71 -21.64
N GLY A 296 -2.31 1.85 -22.35
CA GLY A 296 -2.75 3.16 -22.87
C GLY A 296 -3.01 4.18 -21.77
N ILE A 297 -3.56 3.74 -20.61
CA ILE A 297 -3.82 4.66 -19.47
C ILE A 297 -2.50 5.05 -18.81
N LEU A 298 -1.59 4.10 -18.59
CA LEU A 298 -0.27 4.38 -18.04
C LEU A 298 0.47 5.42 -18.92
N GLN A 299 0.54 5.18 -20.23
CA GLN A 299 1.25 6.07 -21.15
C GLN A 299 0.61 7.45 -21.24
N GLN A 300 -0.72 7.52 -21.26
CA GLN A 300 -1.45 8.80 -21.21
C GLN A 300 -1.09 9.58 -19.94
N LYS A 301 -1.19 8.95 -18.77
CA LYS A 301 -0.91 9.58 -17.47
C LYS A 301 0.56 10.00 -17.33
N LEU A 302 1.49 9.17 -17.78
CA LEU A 302 2.91 9.56 -17.80
C LEU A 302 3.18 10.76 -18.70
N ALA A 303 2.46 10.89 -19.83
CA ALA A 303 2.57 12.04 -20.71
C ALA A 303 1.94 13.30 -20.08
N GLU A 304 0.78 13.18 -19.43
CA GLU A 304 0.12 14.27 -18.70
C GLU A 304 0.99 14.78 -17.55
N TYR A 305 1.49 13.89 -16.68
CA TYR A 305 2.32 14.24 -15.53
C TYR A 305 3.71 14.78 -15.92
N GLY A 306 4.22 14.38 -17.07
CA GLY A 306 5.51 14.85 -17.59
C GLY A 306 5.51 16.32 -18.09
N GLN A 307 4.36 16.99 -18.13
CA GLN A 307 4.24 18.38 -18.58
C GLN A 307 4.21 19.33 -17.38
N ILE A 308 5.38 19.79 -16.91
CA ILE A 308 5.44 20.98 -16.03
C ILE A 308 5.36 22.24 -16.88
N GLY A 309 4.40 23.12 -16.60
CA GLY A 309 4.39 24.49 -17.11
C GLY A 309 3.49 24.77 -18.32
N LYS A 310 2.47 23.98 -18.57
CA LYS A 310 1.42 24.30 -19.55
C LYS A 310 0.04 24.47 -18.91
N PHE A 311 -0.03 25.31 -17.87
CA PHE A 311 -1.32 25.80 -17.37
C PHE A 311 -1.20 27.26 -16.91
#